data_fddc3cc8bbf655e8dd438e89c89cd47a
#
_entry.id   fddc3cc8bbf655e8dd438e89c89cd47a
#
_cell.length_a   1.000
_cell.length_b   1.000
_cell.length_c   1.000
_cell.angle_alpha   90.00
_cell.angle_beta   90.00
_cell.angle_gamma   90.00
#
_symmetry.space_group_name_H-M   'P 1'
#
loop_
_entity.id
_entity.type
_entity.pdbx_description
1 polymer ?
#
loop_
_entity_poly.entity_id
_entity_poly.type
_entity_poly.pdbx_seq_one_letter_code
_entity_poly.pdbx_strand_id
1 'polypeptide(L)'
;MYFNANDVTAFLAQKDFIDTALIPLVGINFTEEKLKQSGAEADFLLSLTAFIEQQFKGRLLVMPPFSYSTTLKNEELPAQLETQLHTAGFKHVFFITCDHFWTNIGDIVNIIWLPAIPLESMDKGVKHTILEDQLRQVIPVFSTKWSQN
;
A
#
# COMPACT_ATOMS: atom_id res chain seq x y z
N MET A 1 -10.36 -6.37 0.45
CA MET A 1 -11.16 -5.83 1.58
C MET A 1 -10.58 -4.51 2.02
N TYR A 2 -11.40 -3.65 2.56
CA TYR A 2 -10.98 -2.34 3.05
C TYR A 2 -11.25 -2.20 4.54
N PHE A 3 -10.62 -1.21 5.16
CA PHE A 3 -10.79 -0.97 6.58
C PHE A 3 -12.11 -0.25 6.84
N ASN A 4 -13.15 -1.04 7.09
CA ASN A 4 -14.48 -0.60 7.49
C ASN A 4 -15.07 -1.61 8.47
N ALA A 5 -16.18 -1.26 9.11
CA ALA A 5 -16.75 -2.07 10.16
C ALA A 5 -17.11 -3.49 9.70
N ASN A 6 -17.69 -3.63 8.51
CA ASN A 6 -18.09 -4.94 8.00
C ASN A 6 -16.89 -5.82 7.67
N ASP A 7 -15.90 -5.27 6.98
CA ASP A 7 -14.71 -6.03 6.60
C ASP A 7 -13.85 -6.37 7.80
N VAL A 8 -13.76 -5.48 8.80
CA VAL A 8 -13.05 -5.78 10.04
C VAL A 8 -13.75 -6.89 10.83
N THR A 9 -15.08 -6.89 10.86
CA THR A 9 -15.84 -7.97 11.48
C THR A 9 -15.52 -9.31 10.81
N ALA A 10 -15.47 -9.33 9.47
CA ALA A 10 -15.09 -10.53 8.71
C ALA A 10 -13.66 -10.96 9.02
N PHE A 11 -12.72 -10.01 9.10
CA PHE A 11 -11.34 -10.30 9.48
C PHE A 11 -11.25 -10.95 10.86
N LEU A 12 -11.92 -10.37 11.84
CA LEU A 12 -11.89 -10.89 13.21
C LEU A 12 -12.43 -12.32 13.32
N ALA A 13 -13.36 -12.68 12.45
CA ALA A 13 -13.94 -14.02 12.39
C ALA A 13 -13.10 -15.01 11.58
N GLN A 14 -12.20 -14.53 10.72
CA GLN A 14 -11.48 -15.36 9.74
C GLN A 14 -10.00 -14.99 9.64
N LYS A 15 -9.33 -14.78 10.75
CA LYS A 15 -7.92 -14.37 10.79
C LYS A 15 -6.96 -15.34 10.08
N ASP A 16 -7.31 -16.62 10.03
CA ASP A 16 -6.48 -17.60 9.34
C ASP A 16 -6.49 -17.43 7.82
N PHE A 17 -7.53 -16.81 7.28
CA PHE A 17 -7.68 -16.58 5.83
C PHE A 17 -7.38 -15.16 5.43
N ILE A 18 -7.85 -14.18 6.21
CA ILE A 18 -7.59 -12.76 5.96
C ILE A 18 -6.37 -12.38 6.81
N ASP A 19 -5.19 -12.66 6.27
CA ASP A 19 -3.96 -12.65 7.05
C ASP A 19 -2.98 -11.53 6.68
N THR A 20 -3.33 -10.68 5.71
CA THR A 20 -2.42 -9.69 5.16
C THR A 20 -2.99 -8.28 5.24
N ALA A 21 -2.22 -7.35 5.78
CA ALA A 21 -2.55 -5.92 5.79
C ALA A 21 -1.65 -5.18 4.80
N LEU A 22 -2.24 -4.30 4.01
CA LEU A 22 -1.53 -3.42 3.08
C LEU A 22 -1.78 -1.97 3.49
N ILE A 23 -0.71 -1.22 3.75
CA ILE A 23 -0.79 0.16 4.21
C ILE A 23 -0.16 1.08 3.16
N PRO A 24 -0.95 1.90 2.46
CA PRO A 24 -0.39 2.94 1.59
C PRO A 24 0.24 4.05 2.40
N LEU A 25 1.46 4.44 2.05
CA LEU A 25 2.15 5.60 2.63
C LEU A 25 2.18 6.70 1.58
N VAL A 26 1.44 7.78 1.81
CA VAL A 26 1.25 8.86 0.86
C VAL A 26 2.05 10.07 1.31
N GLY A 27 3.19 10.32 0.66
CA GLY A 27 4.01 11.49 0.91
C GLY A 27 3.49 12.70 0.15
N ILE A 28 3.37 13.82 0.84
CA ILE A 28 2.89 15.07 0.25
C ILE A 28 3.95 16.14 0.46
N ASN A 29 4.41 16.72 -0.63
CA ASN A 29 5.23 17.94 -0.60
C ASN A 29 4.27 19.12 -0.72
N PHE A 30 4.11 19.87 0.37
CA PHE A 30 3.13 20.95 0.46
C PHE A 30 3.59 22.26 -0.16
N THR A 31 4.75 22.29 -0.83
CA THR A 31 5.13 23.48 -1.60
C THR A 31 4.24 23.59 -2.84
N GLU A 32 3.93 24.81 -3.21
CA GLU A 32 3.08 25.07 -4.39
C GLU A 32 3.65 24.40 -5.65
N GLU A 33 4.97 24.37 -5.79
CA GLU A 33 5.65 23.77 -6.95
C GLU A 33 5.49 22.26 -7.04
N LYS A 34 5.36 21.57 -5.91
CA LYS A 34 5.34 20.10 -5.85
C LYS A 34 3.97 19.52 -5.52
N LEU A 35 2.99 20.37 -5.22
CA LEU A 35 1.68 19.90 -4.78
C LEU A 35 0.97 19.08 -5.86
N LYS A 36 1.04 19.49 -7.11
CA LYS A 36 0.42 18.76 -8.22
C LYS A 36 1.08 17.40 -8.41
N GLN A 37 2.40 17.32 -8.31
CA GLN A 37 3.13 16.07 -8.40
C GLN A 37 2.73 15.12 -7.26
N SER A 38 2.61 15.64 -6.04
CA SER A 38 2.15 14.84 -4.90
C SER A 38 0.74 14.31 -5.12
N GLY A 39 -0.14 15.11 -5.72
CA GLY A 39 -1.49 14.65 -6.09
C GLY A 39 -1.45 13.54 -7.12
N ALA A 40 -0.59 13.65 -8.12
CA ALA A 40 -0.44 12.60 -9.14
C ALA A 40 0.12 11.31 -8.54
N GLU A 41 1.05 11.40 -7.61
CA GLU A 41 1.58 10.23 -6.90
C GLU A 41 0.51 9.53 -6.06
N ALA A 42 -0.31 10.30 -5.35
CA ALA A 42 -1.42 9.77 -4.58
C ALA A 42 -2.44 9.07 -5.48
N ASP A 43 -2.76 9.69 -6.60
CA ASP A 43 -3.69 9.13 -7.59
C ASP A 43 -3.22 7.77 -8.08
N PHE A 44 -1.97 7.67 -8.49
CA PHE A 44 -1.37 6.43 -8.96
C PHE A 44 -1.39 5.36 -7.84
N LEU A 45 -0.90 5.72 -6.66
CA LEU A 45 -0.76 4.78 -5.55
C LEU A 45 -2.12 4.22 -5.12
N LEU A 46 -3.12 5.07 -4.95
CA LEU A 46 -4.44 4.63 -4.51
C LEU A 46 -5.17 3.84 -5.61
N SER A 47 -4.96 4.18 -6.88
CA SER A 47 -5.51 3.40 -7.98
C SER A 47 -4.88 2.01 -8.04
N LEU A 48 -3.57 1.92 -7.82
CA LEU A 48 -2.88 0.63 -7.80
C LEU A 48 -3.32 -0.23 -6.60
N THR A 49 -3.48 0.37 -5.42
CA THR A 49 -3.95 -0.40 -4.26
C THR A 49 -5.35 -0.96 -4.48
N ALA A 50 -6.20 -0.26 -5.23
CA ALA A 50 -7.52 -0.78 -5.59
C ALA A 50 -7.41 -2.04 -6.48
N PHE A 51 -6.46 -2.07 -7.41
CA PHE A 51 -6.20 -3.25 -8.23
C PHE A 51 -5.66 -4.42 -7.39
N ILE A 52 -4.77 -4.12 -6.45
CA ILE A 52 -4.23 -5.12 -5.52
C ILE A 52 -5.36 -5.70 -4.66
N GLU A 53 -6.23 -4.86 -4.13
CA GLU A 53 -7.36 -5.29 -3.31
C GLU A 53 -8.27 -6.25 -4.10
N GLN A 54 -8.58 -5.91 -5.33
CA GLN A 54 -9.41 -6.75 -6.20
C GLN A 54 -8.78 -8.13 -6.45
N GLN A 55 -7.47 -8.14 -6.66
CA GLN A 55 -6.72 -9.37 -6.95
C GLN A 55 -6.73 -10.34 -5.76
N PHE A 56 -6.67 -9.80 -4.55
CA PHE A 56 -6.48 -10.62 -3.34
C PHE A 56 -7.65 -10.49 -2.36
N LYS A 57 -8.87 -10.34 -2.86
CA LYS A 57 -10.07 -10.34 -2.03
C LYS A 57 -10.15 -11.62 -1.20
N GLY A 58 -10.50 -11.46 0.07
CA GLY A 58 -10.61 -12.60 0.98
C GLY A 58 -9.32 -12.96 1.68
N ARG A 59 -8.21 -12.31 1.33
CA ARG A 59 -6.92 -12.53 2.00
C ARG A 59 -6.27 -11.23 2.48
N LEU A 60 -6.41 -10.15 1.71
CA LEU A 60 -5.71 -8.89 1.93
C LEU A 60 -6.71 -7.79 2.29
N LEU A 61 -6.39 -7.07 3.36
CA LEU A 61 -7.15 -5.90 3.79
C LEU A 61 -6.31 -4.65 3.60
N VAL A 62 -6.85 -3.69 2.83
CA VAL A 62 -6.20 -2.41 2.59
C VAL A 62 -6.56 -1.45 3.70
N MET A 63 -5.55 -0.96 4.42
CA MET A 63 -5.74 0.02 5.49
C MET A 63 -5.95 1.41 4.90
N PRO A 64 -6.53 2.33 5.65
CA PRO A 64 -6.60 3.72 5.24
C PRO A 64 -5.19 4.25 4.96
N PRO A 65 -5.01 5.08 3.91
CA PRO A 65 -3.68 5.63 3.62
C PRO A 65 -3.15 6.49 4.76
N PHE A 66 -1.88 6.31 5.08
CA PHE A 66 -1.17 7.22 5.98
C PHE A 66 -0.56 8.33 5.13
N SER A 67 -1.04 9.55 5.36
CA SER A 67 -0.56 10.74 4.65
C SER A 67 0.38 11.52 5.56
N TYR A 68 1.51 11.95 5.02
CA TYR A 68 2.53 12.65 5.80
C TYR A 68 3.18 13.73 4.93
N SER A 69 3.77 14.74 5.58
CA SER A 69 4.61 15.72 4.90
C SER A 69 5.97 15.11 4.61
N THR A 70 6.48 15.27 3.39
CA THR A 70 7.80 14.73 3.02
C THR A 70 8.94 15.38 3.80
N THR A 71 8.70 16.50 4.48
CA THR A 71 9.69 17.16 5.33
C THR A 71 9.56 16.81 6.81
N LEU A 72 8.54 16.03 7.20
CA LEU A 72 8.24 15.67 8.59
C LEU A 72 8.06 14.16 8.74
N LYS A 73 8.95 13.38 8.17
CA LYS A 73 8.84 11.92 8.17
C LYS A 73 9.22 11.35 9.54
N ASN A 74 8.40 10.41 10.00
CA ASN A 74 8.71 9.60 11.18
C ASN A 74 9.16 8.22 10.72
N GLU A 75 10.47 7.97 10.74
CA GLU A 75 11.07 6.73 10.27
C GLU A 75 10.65 5.50 11.09
N GLU A 76 10.26 5.70 12.33
CA GLU A 76 9.88 4.62 13.23
C GLU A 76 8.42 4.18 13.07
N LEU A 77 7.60 4.99 12.40
CA LEU A 77 6.17 4.73 12.29
C LEU A 77 5.84 3.38 11.64
N PRO A 78 6.44 3.00 10.50
CA PRO A 78 6.09 1.71 9.89
C PRO A 78 6.38 0.51 10.81
N ALA A 79 7.52 0.48 11.48
CA ALA A 79 7.85 -0.61 12.38
C ALA A 79 6.90 -0.69 13.58
N GLN A 80 6.51 0.45 14.12
CA GLN A 80 5.55 0.52 15.22
C GLN A 80 4.16 0.04 14.77
N LEU A 81 3.72 0.45 13.60
CA LEU A 81 2.44 -0.02 13.03
C LEU A 81 2.47 -1.52 12.76
N GLU A 82 3.57 -2.02 12.20
CA GLU A 82 3.70 -3.45 11.93
C GLU A 82 3.52 -4.27 13.21
N THR A 83 4.17 -3.84 14.30
CA THR A 83 4.04 -4.52 15.60
C THR A 83 2.58 -4.57 16.06
N GLN A 84 1.87 -3.45 15.95
CA GLN A 84 0.47 -3.38 16.36
C GLN A 84 -0.43 -4.21 15.47
N LEU A 85 -0.16 -4.24 14.16
CA LEU A 85 -0.94 -5.05 13.21
C LEU A 85 -0.72 -6.54 13.43
N HIS A 86 0.51 -6.96 13.74
CA HIS A 86 0.77 -8.35 14.14
C HIS A 86 0.01 -8.70 15.42
N THR A 87 0.00 -7.81 16.38
CA THR A 87 -0.77 -8.02 17.63
C THR A 87 -2.26 -8.15 17.36
N ALA A 88 -2.78 -7.41 16.38
CA ALA A 88 -4.20 -7.48 15.99
C ALA A 88 -4.54 -8.79 15.26
N GLY A 89 -3.54 -9.51 14.76
CA GLY A 89 -3.74 -10.82 14.13
C GLY A 89 -3.32 -10.93 12.67
N PHE A 90 -2.78 -9.88 12.06
CA PHE A 90 -2.25 -9.99 10.69
C PHE A 90 -0.90 -10.68 10.72
N LYS A 91 -0.75 -11.72 9.92
CA LYS A 91 0.54 -12.44 9.78
C LYS A 91 1.52 -11.68 8.90
N HIS A 92 1.01 -11.00 7.89
CA HIS A 92 1.81 -10.30 6.88
C HIS A 92 1.41 -8.84 6.84
N VAL A 93 2.40 -7.96 6.89
CA VAL A 93 2.18 -6.51 6.84
C VAL A 93 3.08 -5.95 5.75
N PHE A 94 2.48 -5.23 4.80
CA PHE A 94 3.19 -4.59 3.70
C PHE A 94 2.85 -3.11 3.66
N PHE A 95 3.88 -2.30 3.41
CA PHE A 95 3.71 -0.88 3.14
C PHE A 95 3.97 -0.64 1.65
N ILE A 96 3.12 0.16 1.01
CA ILE A 96 3.27 0.48 -0.41
C ILE A 96 3.38 1.99 -0.56
N THR A 97 4.35 2.45 -1.36
CA THR A 97 4.67 3.87 -1.45
C THR A 97 5.33 4.21 -2.77
N CYS A 98 5.19 5.47 -3.19
CA CYS A 98 5.95 6.05 -4.29
C CYS A 98 7.17 6.85 -3.77
N ASP A 99 7.33 6.99 -2.47
CA ASP A 99 8.43 7.73 -1.86
C ASP A 99 9.62 6.80 -1.63
N HIS A 100 10.68 7.00 -2.42
CA HIS A 100 11.88 6.17 -2.37
C HIS A 100 12.57 6.19 -0.99
N PHE A 101 12.35 7.24 -0.20
CA PHE A 101 12.94 7.35 1.13
C PHE A 101 12.73 6.08 1.98
N TRP A 102 11.55 5.49 1.90
CA TRP A 102 11.18 4.34 2.74
C TRP A 102 11.95 3.07 2.40
N THR A 103 12.62 3.01 1.25
CA THR A 103 13.48 1.86 0.92
C THR A 103 14.62 1.70 1.93
N ASN A 104 14.98 2.78 2.65
CA ASN A 104 16.01 2.73 3.70
C ASN A 104 15.65 1.81 4.85
N ILE A 105 14.38 1.53 5.07
CA ILE A 105 13.92 0.63 6.14
C ILE A 105 13.40 -0.70 5.60
N GLY A 106 13.70 -1.01 4.34
CA GLY A 106 13.23 -2.24 3.69
C GLY A 106 13.76 -3.52 4.32
N ASP A 107 14.85 -3.44 5.11
CA ASP A 107 15.37 -4.58 5.86
C ASP A 107 14.60 -4.85 7.16
N ILE A 108 13.83 -3.87 7.63
CA ILE A 108 13.11 -3.93 8.91
C ILE A 108 11.63 -4.28 8.68
N VAL A 109 11.01 -3.66 7.67
CA VAL A 109 9.61 -3.87 7.32
C VAL A 109 9.48 -4.13 5.82
N ASN A 110 8.37 -4.72 5.40
CA ASN A 110 8.13 -4.99 3.97
C ASN A 110 7.69 -3.70 3.27
N ILE A 111 8.59 -3.13 2.48
CA ILE A 111 8.32 -1.93 1.68
C ILE A 111 8.18 -2.33 0.21
N ILE A 112 7.05 -1.99 -0.38
CA ILE A 112 6.84 -2.08 -1.83
C ILE A 112 6.96 -0.65 -2.37
N TRP A 113 8.06 -0.37 -3.02
CA TRP A 113 8.29 0.94 -3.65
C TRP A 113 8.10 0.85 -5.15
N LEU A 114 7.38 1.81 -5.72
CA LEU A 114 7.17 1.95 -7.15
C LEU A 114 7.26 3.42 -7.53
N PRO A 115 7.96 3.75 -8.61
CA PRO A 115 7.90 5.12 -9.13
C PRO A 115 6.49 5.40 -9.62
N ALA A 116 5.98 6.59 -9.32
CA ALA A 116 4.64 6.98 -9.75
C ALA A 116 4.58 7.16 -11.26
N ILE A 117 3.47 6.73 -11.87
CA ILE A 117 3.18 6.96 -13.28
C ILE A 117 2.02 7.93 -13.35
N PRO A 118 2.17 9.10 -14.01
CA PRO A 118 1.07 10.06 -14.10
C PRO A 118 -0.09 9.48 -14.91
N LEU A 119 -1.28 9.47 -14.33
CA LEU A 119 -2.47 8.90 -14.94
C LEU A 119 -3.46 9.96 -15.42
N GLU A 120 -3.33 11.20 -14.98
CA GLU A 120 -4.37 12.23 -15.10
C GLU A 120 -4.72 12.61 -16.54
N SER A 121 -3.78 12.44 -17.47
CA SER A 121 -4.04 12.78 -18.88
C SER A 121 -4.29 11.57 -19.78
N MET A 122 -4.37 10.38 -19.18
CA MET A 122 -4.55 9.14 -19.91
C MET A 122 -6.03 8.78 -20.03
N ASP A 123 -6.42 8.15 -21.15
CA ASP A 123 -7.75 7.60 -21.23
C ASP A 123 -7.91 6.36 -20.33
N LYS A 124 -9.15 5.95 -20.12
CA LYS A 124 -9.49 4.88 -19.19
C LYS A 124 -8.84 3.54 -19.55
N GLY A 125 -8.77 3.22 -20.84
CA GLY A 125 -8.16 1.96 -21.27
C GLY A 125 -6.67 1.91 -21.04
N VAL A 126 -5.97 3.02 -21.30
CA VAL A 126 -4.53 3.14 -21.06
C VAL A 126 -4.23 3.06 -19.57
N LYS A 127 -5.00 3.76 -18.74
CA LYS A 127 -4.85 3.68 -17.26
C LYS A 127 -4.97 2.24 -16.78
N HIS A 128 -5.99 1.53 -17.26
CA HIS A 128 -6.24 0.14 -16.86
C HIS A 128 -5.05 -0.77 -17.21
N THR A 129 -4.52 -0.64 -18.43
CA THR A 129 -3.38 -1.44 -18.87
C THR A 129 -2.14 -1.17 -18.03
N ILE A 130 -1.86 0.10 -17.74
CA ILE A 130 -0.71 0.49 -16.91
C ILE A 130 -0.84 -0.09 -15.50
N LEU A 131 -2.02 0.04 -14.90
CA LEU A 131 -2.26 -0.47 -13.55
C LEU A 131 -2.18 -2.00 -13.48
N GLU A 132 -2.66 -2.69 -14.52
CA GLU A 132 -2.48 -4.15 -14.61
C GLU A 132 -1.01 -4.54 -14.71
N ASP A 133 -0.21 -3.81 -15.50
CA ASP A 133 1.21 -4.08 -15.62
C ASP A 133 1.94 -3.88 -14.29
N GLN A 134 1.57 -2.83 -13.56
CA GLN A 134 2.13 -2.58 -12.23
C GLN A 134 1.70 -3.65 -11.22
N LEU A 135 0.44 -4.08 -11.28
CA LEU A 135 -0.05 -5.16 -10.44
C LEU A 135 0.77 -6.44 -10.66
N ARG A 136 1.07 -6.80 -11.91
CA ARG A 136 1.89 -7.98 -12.20
C ARG A 136 3.28 -7.90 -11.59
N GLN A 137 3.83 -6.70 -11.42
CA GLN A 137 5.14 -6.51 -10.79
C GLN A 137 5.09 -6.72 -9.27
N VAL A 138 3.97 -6.42 -8.63
CA VAL A 138 3.85 -6.54 -7.17
C VAL A 138 3.33 -7.90 -6.71
N ILE A 139 2.60 -8.63 -7.55
CA ILE A 139 2.08 -9.95 -7.20
C ILE A 139 3.18 -10.88 -6.66
N PRO A 140 4.36 -11.00 -7.29
CA PRO A 140 5.43 -11.87 -6.77
C PRO A 140 5.93 -11.47 -5.39
N VAL A 141 5.88 -10.20 -5.04
CA VAL A 141 6.29 -9.73 -3.71
C VAL A 141 5.41 -10.38 -2.64
N PHE A 142 4.10 -10.37 -2.84
CA PHE A 142 3.17 -11.02 -1.93
C PHE A 142 3.34 -12.54 -1.93
N SER A 143 3.39 -13.14 -3.11
CA SER A 143 3.49 -14.60 -3.24
C SER A 143 4.75 -15.15 -2.57
N THR A 144 5.88 -14.46 -2.70
CA THR A 144 7.14 -14.85 -2.09
C THR A 144 7.04 -14.85 -0.56
N LYS A 145 6.46 -13.80 0.01
CA LYS A 145 6.31 -13.70 1.47
C LYS A 145 5.29 -14.72 1.99
N TRP A 146 4.22 -14.94 1.25
CA TRP A 146 3.18 -15.90 1.65
C TRP A 146 3.68 -17.35 1.64
N SER A 147 4.66 -17.68 0.82
CA SER A 147 5.24 -19.02 0.77
C SER A 147 6.37 -19.22 1.78
N GLN A 148 6.79 -18.17 2.48
CA GLN A 148 7.75 -18.26 3.59
C GLN A 148 7.00 -18.48 4.90
N ASN A 149 7.41 -19.48 5.63
CA ASN A 149 6.82 -19.79 6.94
C ASN A 149 7.81 -19.53 8.07
#